data_b76476778f3399509e02ccfc48675ad0
#
_entry.id   b76476778f3399509e02ccfc48675ad0
#
_cell.length_a   1.000
_cell.length_b   1.000
_cell.length_c   1.000
_cell.angle_alpha   90.00
_cell.angle_beta   90.00
_cell.angle_gamma   90.00
#
_symmetry.space_group_name_H-M   'P 1'
#
loop_
_entity.id
_entity.type
_entity.pdbx_description
1 polymer ?
#
loop_
_entity_poly.entity_id
_entity_poly.type
_entity_poly.pdbx_seq_one_letter_code
_entity_poly.pdbx_strand_id
1 'polypeptide(L)'
;MGNYNEPIKYEVGKEIYLVPSDTRKKPYRARITKIGRKYAYAGIIWGGDDLGREFKIEIEKNRTSVEYGSTDDVYESEAIYEQYLKDKALQYRISKQLTSTIFDAETLEVIAEVVGLESHVEIKWDKLLKL
;
A
#
# COMPACT_ATOMS: atom_id res chain seq x y z
N MET A 1 6.74 -4.06 14.06
CA MET A 1 6.56 -3.31 12.83
C MET A 1 5.08 -3.14 12.52
N GLY A 2 4.66 -1.96 12.15
CA GLY A 2 3.31 -1.76 11.66
C GLY A 2 3.11 -2.54 10.38
N ASN A 3 1.95 -3.19 10.25
CA ASN A 3 1.61 -3.91 9.04
C ASN A 3 0.54 -3.13 8.27
N TYR A 4 0.95 -2.48 7.20
CA TYR A 4 0.04 -1.68 6.37
C TYR A 4 -1.00 -2.52 5.61
N ASN A 5 -0.85 -3.85 5.60
CA ASN A 5 -1.82 -4.76 4.98
C ASN A 5 -2.89 -5.26 5.97
N GLU A 6 -2.73 -4.98 7.26
CA GLU A 6 -3.74 -5.34 8.25
C GLU A 6 -4.97 -4.44 8.12
N PRO A 7 -6.17 -4.98 8.34
CA PRO A 7 -7.38 -4.15 8.34
C PRO A 7 -7.28 -3.04 9.38
N ILE A 8 -7.66 -1.85 9.00
CA ILE A 8 -7.70 -0.71 9.92
C ILE A 8 -8.90 -0.89 10.85
N LYS A 9 -8.65 -0.72 12.14
CA LYS A 9 -9.71 -0.75 13.14
C LYS A 9 -10.29 0.65 13.30
N TYR A 10 -11.44 0.88 12.70
CA TYR A 10 -12.11 2.18 12.75
C TYR A 10 -12.80 2.37 14.09
N GLU A 11 -12.48 3.46 14.76
CA GLU A 11 -13.09 3.84 16.04
C GLU A 11 -13.35 5.34 16.04
N VAL A 12 -14.48 5.76 16.63
CA VAL A 12 -14.80 7.18 16.77
C VAL A 12 -13.71 7.87 17.62
N GLY A 13 -13.25 9.00 17.14
CA GLY A 13 -12.17 9.77 17.78
C GLY A 13 -10.76 9.39 17.34
N LYS A 14 -10.62 8.32 16.60
CA LYS A 14 -9.30 7.87 16.09
C LYS A 14 -8.84 8.75 14.94
N GLU A 15 -7.54 9.09 14.95
CA GLU A 15 -6.91 9.78 13.82
C GLU A 15 -6.46 8.79 12.77
N ILE A 16 -6.62 9.17 11.52
CA ILE A 16 -6.19 8.39 10.36
C ILE A 16 -5.37 9.28 9.43
N TYR A 17 -4.55 8.65 8.61
CA TYR A 17 -3.71 9.32 7.63
C TYR A 17 -4.22 8.99 6.22
N LEU A 18 -4.45 10.02 5.41
CA LEU A 18 -4.98 9.86 4.07
C LEU A 18 -3.97 10.32 3.03
N VAL A 19 -3.82 9.51 2.00
CA VAL A 19 -2.89 9.75 0.90
C VAL A 19 -3.68 9.86 -0.38
N PRO A 20 -3.73 11.08 -0.99
CA PRO A 20 -4.43 11.27 -2.24
C PRO A 20 -3.81 10.43 -3.36
N SER A 21 -4.64 9.87 -4.22
CA SER A 21 -4.19 9.22 -5.45
C SER A 21 -3.68 10.23 -6.47
N ASP A 22 -4.15 11.47 -6.38
CA ASP A 22 -3.62 12.57 -7.16
C ASP A 22 -2.30 13.02 -6.54
N THR A 23 -1.19 12.75 -7.23
CA THR A 23 0.16 13.05 -6.74
C THR A 23 0.44 14.54 -6.56
N ARG A 24 -0.39 15.42 -7.11
CA ARG A 24 -0.27 16.87 -6.92
C ARG A 24 -0.77 17.32 -5.55
N LYS A 25 -1.57 16.50 -4.88
CA LYS A 25 -2.12 16.80 -3.56
C LYS A 25 -1.25 16.16 -2.49
N LYS A 26 -1.18 16.81 -1.33
CA LYS A 26 -0.40 16.33 -0.18
C LYS A 26 -1.27 15.47 0.74
N PRO A 27 -0.66 14.51 1.44
CA PRO A 27 -1.37 13.75 2.47
C PRO A 27 -1.93 14.66 3.56
N TYR A 28 -2.98 14.18 4.22
CA TYR A 28 -3.65 14.92 5.29
C TYR A 28 -4.11 13.97 6.39
N ARG A 29 -4.50 14.53 7.52
CA ARG A 29 -5.02 13.77 8.68
C ARG A 29 -6.47 14.11 8.92
N ALA A 30 -7.21 13.11 9.38
CA ALA A 30 -8.60 13.25 9.72
C ALA A 30 -8.94 12.48 10.98
N ARG A 31 -10.02 12.87 11.63
CA ARG A 31 -10.52 12.18 12.82
C ARG A 31 -11.86 11.56 12.53
N ILE A 32 -12.02 10.30 12.91
CA ILE A 32 -13.28 9.57 12.70
C ILE A 32 -14.35 10.13 13.62
N THR A 33 -15.47 10.53 13.04
CA THR A 33 -16.59 11.13 13.76
C THR A 33 -17.77 10.18 13.93
N LYS A 34 -17.93 9.24 12.99
CA LYS A 34 -19.05 8.30 12.99
C LYS A 34 -18.68 7.03 12.27
N ILE A 35 -19.22 5.91 12.73
CA ILE A 35 -19.00 4.61 12.08
C ILE A 35 -20.35 3.97 11.79
N GLY A 36 -20.55 3.60 10.53
CA GLY A 36 -21.69 2.79 10.09
C GLY A 36 -21.25 1.38 9.73
N ARG A 37 -22.14 0.62 9.14
CA ARG A 37 -21.86 -0.77 8.75
C ARG A 37 -20.86 -0.83 7.59
N LYS A 38 -21.02 0.02 6.58
CA LYS A 38 -20.24 0.03 5.35
C LYS A 38 -19.26 1.20 5.28
N TYR A 39 -19.63 2.32 5.89
CA TYR A 39 -18.89 3.55 5.81
C TYR A 39 -18.51 4.08 7.18
N ALA A 40 -17.32 4.67 7.25
CA ALA A 40 -16.91 5.53 8.35
C ALA A 40 -16.93 6.97 7.86
N TYR A 41 -17.13 7.91 8.77
CA TYR A 41 -17.13 9.34 8.47
C TYR A 41 -16.01 9.99 9.25
N ALA A 42 -15.29 10.91 8.62
CA ALA A 42 -14.17 11.59 9.23
C ALA A 42 -14.13 13.05 8.81
N GLY A 43 -13.61 13.90 9.69
CA GLY A 43 -13.39 15.31 9.41
C GLY A 43 -11.92 15.64 9.34
N ILE A 44 -11.53 16.46 8.38
CA ILE A 44 -10.14 16.86 8.17
C ILE A 44 -9.67 17.69 9.35
N ILE A 45 -8.55 17.31 9.99
CA ILE A 45 -7.97 18.01 11.12
C ILE A 45 -6.61 18.66 10.82
N TRP A 46 -5.94 18.21 9.75
CA TRP A 46 -4.65 18.75 9.38
C TRP A 46 -4.33 18.46 7.91
N GLY A 47 -3.76 19.43 7.23
CA GLY A 47 -3.17 19.26 5.89
C GLY A 47 -4.14 19.26 4.72
N GLY A 48 -5.44 19.25 4.95
CA GLY A 48 -6.41 19.32 3.88
C GLY A 48 -6.76 20.74 3.49
N ASP A 49 -7.43 20.89 2.35
CA ASP A 49 -7.84 22.19 1.83
C ASP A 49 -8.93 22.85 2.70
N ASP A 50 -9.80 22.03 3.30
CA ASP A 50 -10.92 22.48 4.10
C ASP A 50 -10.91 21.81 5.47
N LEU A 51 -10.33 22.49 6.48
CA LEU A 51 -10.36 21.98 7.86
C LEU A 51 -11.80 21.80 8.33
N GLY A 52 -12.07 20.65 8.93
CA GLY A 52 -13.41 20.29 9.41
C GLY A 52 -14.32 19.70 8.37
N ARG A 53 -13.92 19.69 7.10
CA ARG A 53 -14.72 19.07 6.04
C ARG A 53 -14.87 17.57 6.34
N GLU A 54 -16.14 17.13 6.36
CA GLU A 54 -16.47 15.73 6.60
C GLU A 54 -16.54 14.98 5.29
N PHE A 55 -16.03 13.75 5.30
CA PHE A 55 -16.06 12.87 4.14
C PHE A 55 -16.32 11.43 4.57
N LYS A 56 -16.62 10.59 3.59
CA LYS A 56 -17.04 9.20 3.79
C LYS A 56 -15.92 8.24 3.34
N ILE A 57 -15.69 7.21 4.12
CA ILE A 57 -14.67 6.18 3.86
C ILE A 57 -15.36 4.83 3.69
N GLU A 58 -15.02 4.09 2.63
CA GLU A 58 -15.42 2.69 2.53
C GLU A 58 -14.54 1.84 3.43
N ILE A 59 -15.11 1.29 4.49
CA ILE A 59 -14.37 0.52 5.50
C ILE A 59 -13.67 -0.68 4.86
N GLU A 60 -14.36 -1.40 3.99
CA GLU A 60 -13.81 -2.60 3.35
C GLU A 60 -12.60 -2.31 2.46
N LYS A 61 -12.59 -1.17 1.79
CA LYS A 61 -11.54 -0.81 0.84
C LYS A 61 -10.46 0.11 1.40
N ASN A 62 -10.67 0.65 2.59
CA ASN A 62 -9.76 1.63 3.21
C ASN A 62 -9.44 2.79 2.27
N ARG A 63 -10.47 3.35 1.67
CA ARG A 63 -10.35 4.52 0.79
C ARG A 63 -11.60 5.38 0.87
N THR A 64 -11.45 6.66 0.52
CA THR A 64 -12.59 7.57 0.50
C THR A 64 -13.59 7.15 -0.56
N SER A 65 -14.87 7.33 -0.24
CA SER A 65 -15.97 7.09 -1.17
C SER A 65 -16.36 8.42 -1.81
N VAL A 66 -16.13 8.53 -3.11
CA VAL A 66 -16.46 9.73 -3.87
C VAL A 66 -17.31 9.35 -5.08
N GLU A 67 -18.21 10.24 -5.44
CA GLU A 67 -19.07 10.03 -6.61
C GLU A 67 -18.29 10.35 -7.90
N TYR A 68 -17.44 11.36 -7.85
CA TYR A 68 -16.59 11.77 -8.97
C TYR A 68 -15.20 12.12 -8.47
N GLY A 69 -14.21 11.91 -9.32
CA GLY A 69 -12.84 12.26 -9.03
C GLY A 69 -12.02 11.10 -8.48
N SER A 70 -10.82 11.42 -8.00
CA SER A 70 -9.90 10.43 -7.48
C SER A 70 -10.17 10.13 -6.00
N THR A 71 -9.94 8.89 -5.61
CA THR A 71 -10.06 8.44 -4.22
C THR A 71 -8.76 8.67 -3.46
N ASP A 72 -8.88 8.79 -2.14
CA ASP A 72 -7.73 8.87 -1.25
C ASP A 72 -7.63 7.56 -0.46
N ASP A 73 -6.42 7.04 -0.34
CA ASP A 73 -6.18 5.82 0.44
C ASP A 73 -6.03 6.14 1.92
N VAL A 74 -6.56 5.26 2.76
CA VAL A 74 -6.53 5.43 4.21
C VAL A 74 -5.46 4.53 4.81
N TYR A 75 -4.61 5.12 5.64
CA TYR A 75 -3.61 4.42 6.45
C TYR A 75 -3.89 4.70 7.92
N GLU A 76 -3.54 3.75 8.76
CA GLU A 76 -3.77 3.89 10.20
C GLU A 76 -2.96 5.02 10.80
N SER A 77 -1.75 5.28 10.27
CA SER A 77 -0.89 6.37 10.72
C SER A 77 0.10 6.76 9.64
N GLU A 78 0.71 7.93 9.80
CA GLU A 78 1.81 8.38 8.94
C GLU A 78 3.00 7.41 8.99
N ALA A 79 3.32 6.89 10.19
CA ALA A 79 4.43 5.95 10.37
C ALA A 79 4.22 4.66 9.56
N ILE A 80 2.99 4.16 9.51
CA ILE A 80 2.65 2.98 8.71
C ILE A 80 2.80 3.27 7.22
N TYR A 81 2.38 4.44 6.77
CA TYR A 81 2.55 4.84 5.38
C TYR A 81 4.04 4.97 5.01
N GLU A 82 4.84 5.58 5.89
CA GLU A 82 6.29 5.68 5.67
C GLU A 82 6.95 4.31 5.57
N GLN A 83 6.54 3.36 6.41
CA GLN A 83 7.04 1.99 6.34
C GLN A 83 6.68 1.33 5.01
N TYR A 84 5.46 1.54 4.54
CA TYR A 84 5.04 1.06 3.22
C TYR A 84 5.93 1.60 2.11
N LEU A 85 6.25 2.89 2.14
CA LEU A 85 7.12 3.50 1.13
C LEU A 85 8.53 2.93 1.18
N LYS A 86 9.07 2.70 2.38
CA LYS A 86 10.39 2.08 2.54
C LYS A 86 10.43 0.66 2.00
N ASP A 87 9.41 -0.12 2.30
CA ASP A 87 9.30 -1.50 1.83
C ASP A 87 9.17 -1.55 0.30
N LYS A 88 8.38 -0.65 -0.26
CA LYS A 88 8.20 -0.54 -1.71
C LYS A 88 9.52 -0.16 -2.41
N ALA A 89 10.25 0.79 -1.85
CA ALA A 89 11.55 1.22 -2.37
C ALA A 89 12.57 0.08 -2.30
N LEU A 90 12.60 -0.66 -1.20
CA LEU A 90 13.48 -1.80 -1.03
C LEU A 90 13.14 -2.91 -2.02
N GLN A 91 11.87 -3.22 -2.19
CA GLN A 91 11.42 -4.22 -3.16
C GLN A 91 11.84 -3.84 -4.58
N TYR A 92 11.73 -2.58 -4.94
CA TYR A 92 12.17 -2.10 -6.24
C TYR A 92 13.67 -2.30 -6.45
N ARG A 93 14.48 -1.98 -5.43
CA ARG A 93 15.93 -2.17 -5.47
C ARG A 93 16.31 -3.64 -5.60
N ILE A 94 15.64 -4.50 -4.84
CA ILE A 94 15.85 -5.95 -4.91
C ILE A 94 15.49 -6.46 -6.31
N SER A 95 14.36 -6.05 -6.85
CA SER A 95 13.91 -6.44 -8.19
C SER A 95 14.91 -6.05 -9.24
N LYS A 96 15.47 -4.84 -9.18
CA LYS A 96 16.50 -4.38 -10.10
C LYS A 96 17.77 -5.23 -10.00
N GLN A 97 18.20 -5.54 -8.79
CA GLN A 97 19.38 -6.36 -8.57
C GLN A 97 19.17 -7.76 -9.14
N LEU A 98 18.01 -8.35 -8.94
CA LEU A 98 17.68 -9.68 -9.44
C LEU A 98 17.62 -9.75 -10.97
N THR A 99 17.21 -8.68 -11.63
CA THR A 99 17.10 -8.65 -13.10
C THR A 99 18.42 -8.28 -13.79
N SER A 100 19.32 -7.61 -13.08
CA SER A 100 20.58 -7.13 -13.64
C SER A 100 21.80 -8.01 -13.32
N THR A 101 21.63 -8.97 -12.41
CA THR A 101 22.74 -9.81 -11.94
C THR A 101 22.42 -11.29 -12.17
N ILE A 102 23.42 -12.03 -12.64
CA ILE A 102 23.33 -13.49 -12.74
C ILE A 102 23.88 -14.07 -11.45
N PHE A 103 23.06 -14.83 -10.74
CA PHE A 103 23.44 -15.47 -9.49
C PHE A 103 23.87 -16.92 -9.73
N ASP A 104 24.69 -17.47 -8.83
CA ASP A 104 25.02 -18.88 -8.88
C ASP A 104 23.81 -19.76 -8.48
N ALA A 105 23.94 -21.06 -8.72
CA ALA A 105 22.84 -21.99 -8.48
C ALA A 105 22.41 -22.03 -7.00
N GLU A 106 23.39 -21.99 -6.09
CA GLU A 106 23.13 -22.04 -4.65
C GLU A 106 22.33 -20.80 -4.19
N THR A 107 22.73 -19.62 -4.65
CA THR A 107 22.03 -18.36 -4.35
C THR A 107 20.62 -18.37 -4.93
N LEU A 108 20.45 -18.86 -6.16
CA LEU A 108 19.14 -18.96 -6.79
C LEU A 108 18.21 -19.87 -6.04
N GLU A 109 18.71 -20.98 -5.49
CA GLU A 109 17.90 -21.89 -4.67
C GLU A 109 17.39 -21.19 -3.41
N VAL A 110 18.23 -20.41 -2.74
CA VAL A 110 17.86 -19.65 -1.56
C VAL A 110 16.79 -18.60 -1.91
N ILE A 111 16.98 -17.87 -2.98
CA ILE A 111 16.03 -16.86 -3.45
C ILE A 111 14.69 -17.50 -3.78
N ALA A 112 14.70 -18.62 -4.51
CA ALA A 112 13.48 -19.36 -4.86
C ALA A 112 12.72 -19.81 -3.62
N GLU A 113 13.42 -20.31 -2.60
CA GLU A 113 12.82 -20.72 -1.34
C GLU A 113 12.15 -19.54 -0.63
N VAL A 114 12.84 -18.40 -0.55
CA VAL A 114 12.32 -17.19 0.11
C VAL A 114 11.04 -16.70 -0.55
N VAL A 115 10.98 -16.70 -1.88
CA VAL A 115 9.80 -16.22 -2.61
C VAL A 115 8.75 -17.32 -2.87
N GLY A 116 9.00 -18.54 -2.43
CA GLY A 116 8.04 -19.64 -2.53
C GLY A 116 7.96 -20.30 -3.91
N LEU A 117 9.03 -20.21 -4.71
CA LEU A 117 9.11 -20.85 -6.01
C LEU A 117 9.85 -22.18 -5.92
N GLU A 118 9.49 -23.11 -6.82
CA GLU A 118 10.27 -24.33 -6.95
C GLU A 118 11.63 -24.02 -7.55
N SER A 119 12.71 -24.56 -6.95
CA SER A 119 14.07 -24.35 -7.42
C SER A 119 14.39 -25.13 -8.70
N HIS A 120 13.63 -26.22 -8.97
CA HIS A 120 13.82 -27.03 -10.15
C HIS A 120 12.86 -26.61 -11.25
N VAL A 121 13.41 -26.11 -12.35
CA VAL A 121 12.63 -25.64 -13.50
C VAL A 121 13.04 -26.42 -14.72
N GLU A 122 12.06 -26.97 -15.44
CA GLU A 122 12.30 -27.61 -16.72
C GLU A 122 12.54 -26.55 -17.78
N ILE A 123 13.66 -26.71 -18.52
CA ILE A 123 14.01 -25.76 -19.57
C ILE A 123 13.39 -26.18 -20.88
N LYS A 124 12.58 -25.32 -21.46
CA LYS A 124 12.00 -25.52 -22.81
C LYS A 124 12.82 -24.73 -23.82
N TRP A 125 13.84 -25.35 -24.37
CA TRP A 125 14.81 -24.73 -25.25
C TRP A 125 14.21 -24.08 -26.49
N ASP A 126 13.14 -24.66 -27.05
CA ASP A 126 12.43 -24.12 -28.20
C ASP A 126 11.84 -22.74 -27.94
N LYS A 127 11.36 -22.49 -26.72
CA LYS A 127 10.85 -21.18 -26.31
C LYS A 127 11.97 -20.18 -26.09
N LEU A 128 13.10 -20.62 -25.53
CA LEU A 128 14.26 -19.75 -25.29
C LEU A 128 14.88 -19.28 -26.59
N LEU A 129 14.95 -20.12 -27.60
CA LEU A 129 15.55 -19.77 -28.88
C LEU A 129 14.71 -18.79 -29.70
N LYS A 130 13.44 -18.57 -29.33
CA LYS A 130 12.55 -17.60 -29.96
C LYS A 130 12.61 -16.22 -29.32
N LEU A 131 13.34 -16.08 -28.26
CA LEU A 131 13.58 -14.80 -27.62
C LEU A 131 14.64 -14.02 -28.41
#